data_d0759b9547d277978446ad38ee9e1eef
#
_entry.id   d0759b9547d277978446ad38ee9e1eef
#
_cell.length_a   1.000
_cell.length_b   1.000
_cell.length_c   1.000
_cell.angle_alpha   90.00
_cell.angle_beta   90.00
_cell.angle_gamma   90.00
#
_symmetry.space_group_name_H-M   'P 1'
#
loop_
_entity.id
_entity.type
_entity.pdbx_description
1 polymer ?
#
loop_
_entity_poly.entity_id
_entity_poly.type
_entity_poly.pdbx_seq_one_letter_code
_entity_poly.pdbx_strand_id
1 'polypeptide(L)'
;MATKTLNVDLPAEIFDVQTNVPLIHQVVVAQLAAARQGTHATKTRGMVSGGGRKPYKQKGTGRARQGSTRAPQFAGGGTVHGPQPRDYTQRTPKKMKAAALRGALSDRARHGRIHIVESIAGGDVPSTKAAAALLSSLTERRNLLVVLDRPDLVSLKSVRNLDNVHVLAVDQLNTYDVLCADDIVFTK
;
A
#
# COMPACT_ATOMS: atom_id res chain seq x y z
N MET A 1 18.77 -29.30 -6.81
CA MET A 1 18.69 -29.19 -8.28
C MET A 1 18.72 -27.71 -8.62
N ALA A 2 19.43 -27.28 -9.65
CA ALA A 2 19.46 -25.88 -10.05
C ALA A 2 18.11 -25.52 -10.67
N THR A 3 17.41 -24.55 -10.10
CA THR A 3 16.14 -24.07 -10.64
C THR A 3 16.41 -23.34 -11.95
N LYS A 4 15.74 -23.75 -13.01
CA LYS A 4 15.93 -23.16 -14.35
C LYS A 4 15.14 -21.87 -14.49
N THR A 5 15.81 -20.81 -14.94
CA THR A 5 15.16 -19.67 -15.57
C THR A 5 14.48 -20.12 -16.85
N LEU A 6 13.22 -19.79 -16.99
CA LEU A 6 12.44 -20.09 -18.19
C LEU A 6 12.47 -18.88 -19.12
N ASN A 7 12.85 -19.10 -20.36
CA ASN A 7 12.69 -18.09 -21.40
C ASN A 7 11.27 -18.25 -21.99
N VAL A 8 10.35 -17.38 -21.58
CA VAL A 8 8.94 -17.42 -21.99
C VAL A 8 8.63 -16.12 -22.71
N ASP A 9 7.99 -16.21 -23.86
CA ASP A 9 7.50 -15.02 -24.57
C ASP A 9 6.38 -14.36 -23.75
N LEU A 10 6.62 -13.12 -23.34
CA LEU A 10 5.66 -12.33 -22.56
C LEU A 10 4.56 -11.79 -23.50
N PRO A 11 3.27 -11.97 -23.20
CA PRO A 11 2.18 -11.46 -24.04
C PRO A 11 2.22 -9.93 -24.12
N ALA A 12 2.31 -9.40 -25.33
CA ALA A 12 2.42 -7.94 -25.59
C ALA A 12 1.25 -7.12 -25.03
N GLU A 13 0.06 -7.72 -24.96
CA GLU A 13 -1.14 -7.07 -24.39
C GLU A 13 -0.99 -6.68 -22.91
N ILE A 14 -0.06 -7.30 -22.19
CA ILE A 14 0.20 -7.07 -20.76
C ILE A 14 1.55 -6.40 -20.55
N PHE A 15 2.57 -6.83 -21.29
CA PHE A 15 3.96 -6.48 -21.03
C PHE A 15 4.59 -5.51 -22.05
N ASP A 16 3.82 -5.09 -23.07
CA ASP A 16 4.28 -4.08 -24.05
C ASP A 16 3.22 -2.99 -24.32
N VAL A 17 2.52 -2.58 -23.27
CA VAL A 17 1.55 -1.48 -23.34
C VAL A 17 2.26 -0.15 -23.10
N GLN A 18 1.82 0.91 -23.80
CA GLN A 18 2.35 2.26 -23.58
C GLN A 18 2.14 2.69 -22.12
N THR A 19 3.20 3.12 -21.48
CA THR A 19 3.19 3.56 -20.08
C THR A 19 2.58 4.95 -19.95
N ASN A 20 1.50 5.08 -19.15
CA ASN A 20 0.86 6.35 -18.83
C ASN A 20 1.19 6.74 -17.39
N VAL A 21 2.22 7.58 -17.20
CA VAL A 21 2.71 8.00 -15.88
C VAL A 21 1.65 8.71 -15.04
N PRO A 22 0.86 9.68 -15.54
CA PRO A 22 -0.22 10.30 -14.78
C PRO A 22 -1.27 9.30 -14.27
N LEU A 23 -1.62 8.30 -15.06
CA LEU A 23 -2.56 7.25 -14.68
C LEU A 23 -1.99 6.38 -13.55
N ILE A 24 -0.74 5.96 -13.67
CA ILE A 24 -0.03 5.19 -12.66
C ILE A 24 0.04 5.97 -11.34
N HIS A 25 0.42 7.24 -11.40
CA HIS A 25 0.47 8.13 -10.23
C HIS A 25 -0.90 8.21 -9.53
N GLN A 26 -1.98 8.44 -10.27
CA GLN A 26 -3.33 8.54 -9.70
C GLN A 26 -3.74 7.24 -8.98
N VAL A 27 -3.45 6.08 -9.57
CA VAL A 27 -3.78 4.77 -8.98
C VAL A 27 -2.95 4.52 -7.73
N VAL A 28 -1.65 4.83 -7.73
CA VAL A 28 -0.76 4.68 -6.57
C VAL A 28 -1.20 5.60 -5.42
N VAL A 29 -1.51 6.87 -5.71
CA VAL A 29 -2.02 7.82 -4.70
C VAL A 29 -3.32 7.31 -4.09
N ALA A 30 -4.24 6.77 -4.90
CA ALA A 30 -5.49 6.18 -4.41
C ALA A 30 -5.24 4.95 -3.52
N GLN A 31 -4.28 4.09 -3.88
CA GLN A 31 -3.90 2.90 -3.11
C GLN A 31 -3.29 3.29 -1.75
N LEU A 32 -2.36 4.24 -1.73
CA LEU A 32 -1.74 4.74 -0.50
C LEU A 32 -2.75 5.49 0.39
N ALA A 33 -3.67 6.25 -0.21
CA ALA A 33 -4.74 6.93 0.53
C ALA A 33 -5.67 5.93 1.22
N ALA A 34 -6.02 4.81 0.56
CA ALA A 34 -6.87 3.77 1.14
C ALA A 34 -6.23 3.07 2.36
N ALA A 35 -4.89 3.03 2.46
CA ALA A 35 -4.17 2.45 3.59
C ALA A 35 -4.22 3.34 4.86
N ARG A 36 -4.62 4.61 4.74
CA ARG A 36 -4.72 5.53 5.89
C ARG A 36 -5.92 5.18 6.74
N GLN A 37 -5.71 4.93 8.02
CA GLN A 37 -6.78 4.59 8.97
C GLN A 37 -7.75 5.75 9.27
N GLY A 38 -7.28 6.99 9.21
CA GLY A 38 -8.10 8.17 9.43
C GLY A 38 -8.71 8.30 10.83
N THR A 39 -8.08 7.72 11.85
CA THR A 39 -8.60 7.62 13.23
C THR A 39 -8.37 8.87 14.08
N HIS A 40 -7.79 9.92 13.54
CA HIS A 40 -7.57 11.17 14.25
C HIS A 40 -8.89 11.83 14.64
N ALA A 41 -8.99 12.29 15.88
CA ALA A 41 -10.20 12.91 16.41
C ALA A 41 -9.86 14.02 17.41
N THR A 42 -10.69 15.05 17.44
CA THR A 42 -10.67 16.07 18.48
C THR A 42 -12.08 16.23 19.06
N LYS A 43 -12.15 16.58 20.34
CA LYS A 43 -13.43 16.81 21.00
C LYS A 43 -13.98 18.19 20.64
N THR A 44 -15.13 18.25 20.03
CA THR A 44 -15.91 19.48 19.87
C THR A 44 -16.47 19.94 21.19
N ARG A 45 -16.95 21.18 21.30
CA ARG A 45 -17.56 21.71 22.53
C ARG A 45 -18.73 20.85 23.06
N GLY A 46 -19.40 20.12 22.20
CA GLY A 46 -20.46 19.19 22.59
C GLY A 46 -19.95 17.91 23.25
N MET A 47 -18.78 17.46 22.87
CA MET A 47 -18.16 16.21 23.35
C MET A 47 -17.33 16.40 24.63
N VAL A 48 -16.95 17.65 24.96
CA VAL A 48 -16.21 17.93 26.19
C VAL A 48 -17.15 17.82 27.37
N SER A 49 -16.75 17.14 28.44
CA SER A 49 -17.52 17.02 29.68
C SER A 49 -17.63 18.35 30.41
N GLY A 50 -18.76 18.61 31.08
CA GLY A 50 -19.01 19.82 31.88
C GLY A 50 -19.81 20.90 31.13
N GLY A 51 -19.83 22.12 31.67
CA GLY A 51 -20.41 23.32 31.04
C GLY A 51 -21.91 23.36 30.80
N GLY A 52 -22.70 22.54 31.50
CA GLY A 52 -24.16 22.51 31.38
C GLY A 52 -24.86 23.79 31.85
N ARG A 53 -24.23 24.55 32.74
CA ARG A 53 -24.78 25.82 33.28
C ARG A 53 -24.09 27.01 32.60
N LYS A 54 -24.89 28.07 32.33
CA LYS A 54 -24.38 29.35 31.85
C LYS A 54 -23.46 29.96 32.91
N PRO A 55 -22.23 30.44 32.59
CA PRO A 55 -21.26 30.93 33.57
C PRO A 55 -21.79 32.12 34.39
N TYR A 56 -22.54 33.06 33.78
CA TYR A 56 -23.13 34.25 34.42
C TYR A 56 -24.29 34.80 33.59
N LYS A 57 -25.00 35.78 34.15
CA LYS A 57 -26.14 36.43 33.54
C LYS A 57 -25.79 37.09 32.21
N GLN A 58 -26.74 37.18 31.27
CA GLN A 58 -26.56 37.72 29.92
C GLN A 58 -26.17 39.21 29.90
N LYS A 59 -26.65 40.02 30.91
CA LYS A 59 -26.39 41.45 31.07
C LYS A 59 -26.11 41.76 32.53
N GLY A 60 -25.54 42.96 32.84
CA GLY A 60 -25.30 43.44 34.18
C GLY A 60 -24.06 42.92 34.87
N THR A 61 -23.11 42.28 34.15
CA THR A 61 -21.84 41.73 34.70
C THR A 61 -20.61 42.51 34.29
N GLY A 62 -20.71 43.47 33.37
CA GLY A 62 -19.58 44.18 32.79
C GLY A 62 -18.60 43.30 31.95
N ARG A 63 -18.91 42.00 31.78
CA ARG A 63 -18.08 41.02 31.09
C ARG A 63 -18.65 40.65 29.70
N ALA A 64 -17.78 40.11 28.83
CA ALA A 64 -18.22 39.56 27.55
C ALA A 64 -19.23 38.42 27.74
N ARG A 65 -20.23 38.36 26.89
CA ARG A 65 -21.31 37.34 26.98
C ARG A 65 -20.75 35.94 26.74
N GLN A 66 -21.06 35.00 27.62
CA GLN A 66 -20.63 33.60 27.51
C GLN A 66 -21.80 32.65 27.69
N GLY A 67 -21.86 31.62 26.85
CA GLY A 67 -22.91 30.60 26.89
C GLY A 67 -22.52 29.32 27.62
N SER A 68 -21.22 28.97 27.57
CA SER A 68 -20.69 27.74 28.16
C SER A 68 -19.17 27.86 28.41
N THR A 69 -18.71 27.24 29.48
CA THR A 69 -17.26 27.12 29.80
C THR A 69 -16.54 26.13 28.89
N ARG A 70 -17.28 25.33 28.08
CA ARG A 70 -16.71 24.43 27.09
C ARG A 70 -16.45 25.08 25.72
N ALA A 71 -16.71 26.38 25.59
CA ALA A 71 -16.44 27.12 24.37
C ALA A 71 -14.90 27.17 24.09
N PRO A 72 -14.49 27.25 22.82
CA PRO A 72 -13.09 27.08 22.43
C PRO A 72 -12.12 28.10 23.04
N GLN A 73 -12.61 29.29 23.43
CA GLN A 73 -11.79 30.34 24.06
C GLN A 73 -11.45 30.04 25.54
N PHE A 74 -12.07 29.03 26.14
CA PHE A 74 -11.76 28.62 27.50
C PHE A 74 -10.74 27.50 27.55
N ALA A 75 -9.87 27.55 28.55
CA ALA A 75 -8.96 26.46 28.84
C ALA A 75 -9.76 25.15 29.09
N GLY A 76 -9.41 24.08 28.43
CA GLY A 76 -10.17 22.84 28.48
C GLY A 76 -11.45 22.82 27.65
N GLY A 77 -11.75 23.87 26.89
CA GLY A 77 -12.88 23.91 25.95
C GLY A 77 -12.65 23.02 24.71
N GLY A 78 -13.71 22.92 23.88
CA GLY A 78 -13.65 22.12 22.66
C GLY A 78 -12.84 22.77 21.54
N THR A 79 -12.37 21.97 20.63
CA THR A 79 -11.65 22.43 19.44
C THR A 79 -12.63 22.80 18.32
N VAL A 80 -12.42 23.98 17.71
CA VAL A 80 -13.16 24.40 16.51
C VAL A 80 -12.45 23.87 15.28
N HIS A 81 -13.17 23.26 14.34
CA HIS A 81 -12.60 22.74 13.09
C HIS A 81 -11.39 21.78 13.25
N GLY A 82 -11.32 21.10 14.39
CA GLY A 82 -10.31 20.07 14.58
C GLY A 82 -10.55 18.85 13.70
N PRO A 83 -9.53 17.99 13.53
CA PRO A 83 -9.67 16.79 12.74
C PRO A 83 -10.74 15.85 13.30
N GLN A 84 -11.52 15.27 12.42
CA GLN A 84 -12.53 14.24 12.72
C GLN A 84 -12.19 12.96 11.97
N PRO A 85 -12.53 11.78 12.49
CA PRO A 85 -12.34 10.53 11.78
C PRO A 85 -13.01 10.59 10.41
N ARG A 86 -12.25 10.20 9.37
CA ARG A 86 -12.77 10.14 8.00
C ARG A 86 -12.13 9.03 7.20
N ASP A 87 -12.82 8.56 6.19
CA ASP A 87 -12.29 7.71 5.17
C ASP A 87 -11.45 8.52 4.15
N TYR A 88 -10.30 8.00 3.76
CA TYR A 88 -9.41 8.56 2.75
C TYR A 88 -9.48 7.81 1.42
N THR A 89 -10.32 6.81 1.30
CA THR A 89 -10.45 5.98 0.10
C THR A 89 -10.81 6.84 -1.11
N GLN A 90 -10.02 6.68 -2.18
CA GLN A 90 -10.28 7.32 -3.48
C GLN A 90 -10.79 6.28 -4.46
N ARG A 91 -12.02 6.46 -4.92
CA ARG A 91 -12.64 5.54 -5.87
C ARG A 91 -12.00 5.67 -7.27
N THR A 92 -11.34 4.61 -7.72
CA THR A 92 -10.75 4.49 -9.06
C THR A 92 -11.48 3.42 -9.87
N PRO A 93 -11.85 3.69 -11.15
CA PRO A 93 -12.46 2.69 -12.03
C PRO A 93 -11.58 1.45 -12.22
N LYS A 94 -12.18 0.28 -12.34
CA LYS A 94 -11.45 -0.99 -12.52
C LYS A 94 -10.54 -0.97 -13.76
N LYS A 95 -11.00 -0.39 -14.87
CA LYS A 95 -10.22 -0.27 -16.12
C LYS A 95 -8.96 0.58 -15.93
N MET A 96 -9.03 1.65 -15.11
CA MET A 96 -7.86 2.47 -14.79
C MET A 96 -6.83 1.69 -13.98
N LYS A 97 -7.26 0.94 -12.98
CA LYS A 97 -6.36 0.08 -12.17
C LYS A 97 -5.65 -0.95 -13.04
N ALA A 98 -6.39 -1.63 -13.91
CA ALA A 98 -5.82 -2.62 -14.82
C ALA A 98 -4.83 -1.99 -15.83
N ALA A 99 -5.15 -0.83 -16.41
CA ALA A 99 -4.26 -0.14 -17.33
C ALA A 99 -2.97 0.36 -16.63
N ALA A 100 -3.08 0.85 -15.39
CA ALA A 100 -1.92 1.26 -14.60
C ALA A 100 -0.98 0.08 -14.28
N LEU A 101 -1.54 -1.05 -13.89
CA LEU A 101 -0.76 -2.25 -13.61
C LEU A 101 -0.04 -2.77 -14.87
N ARG A 102 -0.75 -2.87 -16.01
CA ARG A 102 -0.13 -3.26 -17.28
C ARG A 102 0.99 -2.30 -17.69
N GLY A 103 0.78 -0.99 -17.54
CA GLY A 103 1.81 0.01 -17.81
C GLY A 103 3.05 -0.14 -16.93
N ALA A 104 2.88 -0.43 -15.63
CA ALA A 104 3.99 -0.66 -14.71
C ALA A 104 4.75 -1.95 -15.04
N LEU A 105 4.05 -3.04 -15.37
CA LEU A 105 4.66 -4.30 -15.78
C LEU A 105 5.40 -4.15 -17.13
N SER A 106 4.82 -3.41 -18.07
CA SER A 106 5.47 -3.12 -19.38
C SER A 106 6.76 -2.34 -19.22
N ASP A 107 6.82 -1.38 -18.29
CA ASP A 107 8.05 -0.66 -17.98
C ASP A 107 9.13 -1.62 -17.45
N ARG A 108 8.78 -2.51 -16.53
CA ARG A 108 9.71 -3.52 -16.00
C ARG A 108 10.17 -4.50 -17.08
N ALA A 109 9.28 -4.95 -17.96
CA ALA A 109 9.61 -5.86 -19.06
C ALA A 109 10.60 -5.22 -20.04
N ARG A 110 10.36 -3.98 -20.47
CA ARG A 110 11.23 -3.24 -21.39
C ARG A 110 12.65 -3.05 -20.85
N HIS A 111 12.80 -2.96 -19.53
CA HIS A 111 14.10 -2.85 -18.88
C HIS A 111 14.73 -4.21 -18.52
N GLY A 112 14.15 -5.34 -18.97
CA GLY A 112 14.67 -6.68 -18.68
C GLY A 112 14.62 -7.04 -17.18
N ARG A 113 13.63 -6.53 -16.44
CA ARG A 113 13.49 -6.69 -14.99
C ARG A 113 12.41 -7.69 -14.59
N ILE A 114 12.02 -8.56 -15.51
CA ILE A 114 11.08 -9.65 -15.25
C ILE A 114 11.79 -10.97 -15.46
N HIS A 115 11.76 -11.81 -14.43
CA HIS A 115 12.36 -13.13 -14.42
C HIS A 115 11.27 -14.17 -14.21
N ILE A 116 11.34 -15.27 -14.97
CA ILE A 116 10.40 -16.39 -14.82
C ILE A 116 11.19 -17.61 -14.39
N VAL A 117 10.78 -18.24 -13.31
CA VAL A 117 11.40 -19.44 -12.75
C VAL A 117 10.38 -20.57 -12.65
N GLU A 118 10.83 -21.80 -12.73
CA GLU A 118 9.95 -22.95 -12.61
C GLU A 118 9.44 -23.12 -11.17
N SER A 119 10.33 -22.97 -10.19
CA SER A 119 10.03 -22.98 -8.76
C SER A 119 11.13 -22.24 -8.00
N ILE A 120 10.87 -21.81 -6.77
CA ILE A 120 11.89 -21.13 -5.95
C ILE A 120 12.62 -22.10 -5.03
N ALA A 121 11.92 -23.08 -4.49
CA ALA A 121 12.48 -23.98 -3.47
C ALA A 121 13.15 -25.24 -4.05
N GLY A 122 12.93 -25.57 -5.30
CA GLY A 122 13.55 -26.71 -5.97
C GLY A 122 13.19 -28.10 -5.39
N GLY A 123 12.18 -28.19 -4.52
CA GLY A 123 11.71 -29.43 -3.87
C GLY A 123 10.56 -29.18 -2.91
N ASP A 124 10.11 -30.23 -2.24
CA ASP A 124 8.93 -30.20 -1.34
C ASP A 124 9.23 -29.62 0.06
N VAL A 125 10.51 -29.36 0.38
CA VAL A 125 10.93 -28.83 1.68
C VAL A 125 11.32 -27.36 1.54
N PRO A 126 10.75 -26.45 2.38
CA PRO A 126 11.14 -25.05 2.35
C PRO A 126 12.63 -24.85 2.69
N SER A 127 13.33 -24.03 1.90
CA SER A 127 14.74 -23.71 2.10
C SER A 127 15.03 -22.25 1.76
N THR A 128 15.25 -21.43 2.78
CA THR A 128 15.64 -20.01 2.61
C THR A 128 17.01 -19.87 1.98
N LYS A 129 17.94 -20.77 2.27
CA LYS A 129 19.29 -20.77 1.67
C LYS A 129 19.24 -21.00 0.15
N ALA A 130 18.43 -21.96 -0.29
CA ALA A 130 18.27 -22.25 -1.72
C ALA A 130 17.57 -21.10 -2.44
N ALA A 131 16.52 -20.54 -1.82
CA ALA A 131 15.80 -19.37 -2.36
C ALA A 131 16.71 -18.14 -2.48
N ALA A 132 17.49 -17.82 -1.45
CA ALA A 132 18.43 -16.71 -1.48
C ALA A 132 19.50 -16.88 -2.57
N ALA A 133 20.07 -18.07 -2.70
CA ALA A 133 21.06 -18.38 -3.74
C ALA A 133 20.47 -18.24 -5.16
N LEU A 134 19.23 -18.71 -5.37
CA LEU A 134 18.54 -18.55 -6.64
C LEU A 134 18.31 -17.06 -6.96
N LEU A 135 17.72 -16.30 -6.05
CA LEU A 135 17.42 -14.89 -6.27
C LEU A 135 18.68 -14.06 -6.52
N SER A 136 19.77 -14.30 -5.79
CA SER A 136 21.05 -13.65 -6.01
C SER A 136 21.70 -14.02 -7.37
N SER A 137 21.38 -15.19 -7.93
CA SER A 137 21.85 -15.58 -9.27
C SER A 137 21.06 -14.89 -10.40
N LEU A 138 19.84 -14.42 -10.13
CA LEU A 138 19.00 -13.74 -11.12
C LEU A 138 19.35 -12.26 -11.25
N THR A 139 19.62 -11.60 -10.13
CA THR A 139 19.89 -10.17 -10.11
C THR A 139 20.70 -9.76 -8.88
N GLU A 140 21.50 -8.69 -9.03
CA GLU A 140 22.23 -8.04 -7.94
C GLU A 140 21.43 -6.90 -7.29
N ARG A 141 20.20 -6.60 -7.78
CA ARG A 141 19.36 -5.52 -7.26
C ARG A 141 18.75 -5.90 -5.94
N ARG A 142 18.47 -4.85 -5.12
CA ARG A 142 18.10 -5.05 -3.73
C ARG A 142 16.64 -5.47 -3.54
N ASN A 143 15.70 -4.80 -4.16
CA ASN A 143 14.27 -4.97 -3.85
C ASN A 143 13.64 -5.90 -4.87
N LEU A 144 13.23 -7.08 -4.45
CA LEU A 144 12.64 -8.09 -5.30
C LEU A 144 11.16 -8.30 -4.96
N LEU A 145 10.33 -8.38 -5.99
CA LEU A 145 8.94 -8.80 -5.87
C LEU A 145 8.83 -10.24 -6.39
N VAL A 146 8.43 -11.14 -5.54
CA VAL A 146 8.17 -12.54 -5.90
C VAL A 146 6.67 -12.76 -5.97
N VAL A 147 6.19 -13.17 -7.13
CA VAL A 147 4.78 -13.44 -7.39
C VAL A 147 4.57 -14.94 -7.48
N LEU A 148 3.76 -15.47 -6.56
CA LEU A 148 3.51 -16.90 -6.39
C LEU A 148 2.06 -17.23 -6.68
N ASP A 149 1.80 -18.49 -7.03
CA ASP A 149 0.46 -19.03 -6.94
C ASP A 149 0.07 -19.29 -5.46
N ARG A 150 -1.21 -19.12 -5.10
CA ARG A 150 -1.70 -19.26 -3.71
C ARG A 150 -1.38 -20.60 -3.03
N PRO A 151 -1.48 -21.76 -3.70
CA PRO A 151 -1.18 -23.04 -3.08
C PRO A 151 0.31 -23.28 -2.83
N ASP A 152 1.22 -22.48 -3.40
CA ASP A 152 2.67 -22.68 -3.25
C ASP A 152 3.19 -22.19 -1.87
N LEU A 153 2.85 -22.95 -0.84
CA LEU A 153 3.30 -22.70 0.53
C LEU A 153 4.80 -22.97 0.73
N VAL A 154 5.41 -23.80 -0.09
CA VAL A 154 6.82 -24.16 0.01
C VAL A 154 7.69 -22.98 -0.41
N SER A 155 7.42 -22.41 -1.58
CA SER A 155 8.10 -21.18 -2.04
C SER A 155 7.85 -20.01 -1.10
N LEU A 156 6.59 -19.80 -0.66
CA LEU A 156 6.25 -18.74 0.30
C LEU A 156 7.07 -18.82 1.59
N LYS A 157 7.16 -20.01 2.22
CA LYS A 157 7.95 -20.21 3.44
C LYS A 157 9.45 -20.04 3.22
N SER A 158 9.92 -20.31 2.00
CA SER A 158 11.34 -20.20 1.64
C SER A 158 11.80 -18.75 1.49
N VAL A 159 10.92 -17.84 1.03
CA VAL A 159 11.31 -16.45 0.72
C VAL A 159 10.83 -15.42 1.74
N ARG A 160 9.77 -15.69 2.52
CA ARG A 160 9.14 -14.69 3.41
C ARG A 160 10.06 -14.11 4.48
N ASN A 161 11.15 -14.79 4.83
CA ASN A 161 12.12 -14.34 5.84
C ASN A 161 13.27 -13.49 5.25
N LEU A 162 13.28 -13.26 3.93
CA LEU A 162 14.29 -12.43 3.30
C LEU A 162 13.84 -10.97 3.29
N ASP A 163 14.60 -10.08 3.93
CA ASP A 163 14.23 -8.66 4.14
C ASP A 163 14.10 -7.86 2.84
N ASN A 164 14.80 -8.28 1.80
CA ASN A 164 14.80 -7.63 0.50
C ASN A 164 13.79 -8.22 -0.49
N VAL A 165 12.98 -9.17 -0.05
CA VAL A 165 12.00 -9.87 -0.90
C VAL A 165 10.59 -9.60 -0.41
N HIS A 166 9.79 -8.97 -1.25
CA HIS A 166 8.35 -8.85 -1.04
C HIS A 166 7.62 -9.98 -1.78
N VAL A 167 6.71 -10.66 -1.10
CA VAL A 167 6.01 -11.82 -1.68
C VAL A 167 4.53 -11.52 -1.79
N LEU A 168 3.97 -11.75 -2.98
CA LEU A 168 2.53 -11.62 -3.24
C LEU A 168 1.99 -12.84 -3.97
N ALA A 169 0.72 -13.12 -3.73
CA ALA A 169 -0.04 -14.01 -4.60
C ALA A 169 -0.44 -13.27 -5.89
N VAL A 170 -0.57 -14.01 -6.99
CA VAL A 170 -0.94 -13.47 -8.31
C VAL A 170 -2.19 -12.57 -8.26
N ASP A 171 -3.21 -12.97 -7.50
CA ASP A 171 -4.46 -12.22 -7.36
C ASP A 171 -4.35 -10.94 -6.51
N GLN A 172 -3.26 -10.76 -5.78
CA GLN A 172 -2.95 -9.57 -4.98
C GLN A 172 -1.98 -8.60 -5.68
N LEU A 173 -1.50 -8.96 -6.88
CA LEU A 173 -0.57 -8.11 -7.62
C LEU A 173 -1.17 -6.73 -7.88
N ASN A 174 -0.42 -5.70 -7.52
CA ASN A 174 -0.87 -4.31 -7.60
C ASN A 174 0.24 -3.37 -8.12
N THR A 175 -0.17 -2.19 -8.56
CA THR A 175 0.72 -1.23 -9.21
C THR A 175 1.81 -0.70 -8.25
N TYR A 176 1.50 -0.50 -6.98
CA TYR A 176 2.45 0.04 -6.01
C TYR A 176 3.62 -0.91 -5.76
N ASP A 177 3.33 -2.19 -5.51
CA ASP A 177 4.37 -3.18 -5.23
C ASP A 177 5.26 -3.45 -6.45
N VAL A 178 4.69 -3.45 -7.66
CA VAL A 178 5.45 -3.53 -8.92
C VAL A 178 6.43 -2.36 -9.06
N LEU A 179 6.04 -1.14 -8.67
CA LEU A 179 6.89 0.05 -8.75
C LEU A 179 7.95 0.12 -7.64
N CYS A 180 7.66 -0.42 -6.46
CA CYS A 180 8.61 -0.47 -5.35
C CYS A 180 9.71 -1.50 -5.57
N ALA A 181 9.45 -2.54 -6.35
CA ALA A 181 10.43 -3.57 -6.66
C ALA A 181 11.38 -3.14 -7.77
N ASP A 182 12.64 -3.51 -7.65
CA ASP A 182 13.63 -3.35 -8.71
C ASP A 182 13.43 -4.39 -9.80
N ASP A 183 13.25 -5.65 -9.42
CA ASP A 183 12.98 -6.77 -10.31
C ASP A 183 11.78 -7.58 -9.82
N ILE A 184 11.12 -8.26 -10.77
CA ILE A 184 9.95 -9.10 -10.50
C ILE A 184 10.26 -10.53 -10.91
N VAL A 185 9.97 -11.46 -10.02
CA VAL A 185 10.16 -12.89 -10.25
C VAL A 185 8.80 -13.58 -10.23
N PHE A 186 8.43 -14.20 -11.34
CA PHE A 186 7.21 -15.01 -11.44
C PHE A 186 7.58 -16.49 -11.35
N THR A 187 6.82 -17.26 -10.61
CA THR A 187 6.80 -18.72 -10.71
C THR A 187 5.80 -19.19 -11.76
N LYS A 188 6.08 -20.34 -12.38
CA LYS A 188 5.21 -20.96 -13.40
C LYS A 188 4.05 -21.69 -12.75
#